data_87bcf39b96b300e1d707c1ecc93d881a
#
_entry.id   87bcf39b96b300e1d707c1ecc93d881a
#
_cell.length_a   1.000
_cell.length_b   1.000
_cell.length_c   1.000
_cell.angle_alpha   90.00
_cell.angle_beta   90.00
_cell.angle_gamma   90.00
#
_symmetry.space_group_name_H-M   'P 1'
#
loop_
_entity.id
_entity.type
_entity.pdbx_description
1 polymer ?
#
loop_
_entity_poly.entity_id
_entity_poly.type
_entity_poly.pdbx_seq_one_letter_code
_entity_poly.pdbx_strand_id
1 'polypeptide(L)'
;LLGDRIRMSDWYDNPNVFIRSLATRGSLGGLHPKIIEISDLLKAAPFDYIIIETVGVGQSEVEIAGLADATVVVVVPEAGDEVQTMKAGLMEIADIFVVNKSDRPDADLFVRNLRLMLAPAFHNHADPVPVIKTIASQKKGVEELAERINEVILHKKDNEKKYWLLAEKACYLIQQKRMSDIDKKMLKEKIKNAGSAFNLYRFIRDY
;
A
#
# COMPACT_ATOMS: atom_id res chain seq x y z
N LEU A 1 8.58 6.27 11.96
CA LEU A 1 7.16 6.27 12.37
C LEU A 1 6.82 7.30 13.45
N LEU A 2 7.65 7.44 14.51
CA LEU A 2 7.42 8.52 15.49
C LEU A 2 7.83 9.89 14.93
N GLY A 3 8.93 9.95 14.18
CA GLY A 3 9.45 11.20 13.58
C GLY A 3 8.50 11.82 12.55
N ASP A 4 7.82 10.99 11.77
CA ASP A 4 6.87 11.47 10.75
C ASP A 4 5.61 12.07 11.41
N ARG A 5 5.16 11.46 12.49
CA ARG A 5 4.04 11.99 13.26
C ARG A 5 4.35 13.36 13.88
N ILE A 6 5.58 13.57 14.38
CA ILE A 6 6.01 14.87 14.95
C ILE A 6 5.97 15.96 13.87
N ARG A 7 6.31 15.65 12.61
CA ARG A 7 6.24 16.63 11.50
C ARG A 7 4.83 17.06 11.15
N MET A 8 3.81 16.32 11.60
CA MET A 8 2.40 16.61 11.38
C MET A 8 1.76 17.31 12.58
N SER A 9 2.54 17.74 13.59
CA SER A 9 2.06 18.37 14.82
C SER A 9 1.16 19.58 14.59
N ASP A 10 1.43 20.35 13.54
CA ASP A 10 0.66 21.55 13.19
C ASP A 10 -0.81 21.27 12.83
N TRP A 11 -1.13 19.99 12.55
CA TRP A 11 -2.45 19.55 12.16
C TRP A 11 -3.23 18.88 13.29
N TYR A 12 -2.63 18.66 14.47
CA TYR A 12 -3.27 17.89 15.54
C TYR A 12 -4.53 18.55 16.12
N ASP A 13 -4.53 19.88 16.16
CA ASP A 13 -5.65 20.65 16.68
C ASP A 13 -6.67 21.05 15.59
N ASN A 14 -6.45 20.62 14.35
CA ASN A 14 -7.39 20.91 13.27
C ASN A 14 -8.57 19.94 13.33
N PRO A 15 -9.81 20.42 13.52
CA PRO A 15 -10.98 19.56 13.68
C PRO A 15 -11.33 18.75 12.42
N ASN A 16 -10.80 19.13 11.26
CA ASN A 16 -11.04 18.44 9.99
C ASN A 16 -9.94 17.43 9.66
N VAL A 17 -8.94 17.26 10.52
CA VAL A 17 -7.80 16.38 10.26
C VAL A 17 -7.67 15.32 11.36
N PHE A 18 -7.68 14.05 10.97
CA PHE A 18 -7.41 12.91 11.85
C PHE A 18 -6.16 12.18 11.37
N ILE A 19 -5.16 12.02 12.26
CA ILE A 19 -3.89 11.35 11.92
C ILE A 19 -3.66 10.18 12.86
N ARG A 20 -3.45 8.99 12.30
CA ARG A 20 -3.19 7.78 13.06
C ARG A 20 -2.06 6.95 12.45
N SER A 21 -1.03 6.66 13.25
CA SER A 21 -0.01 5.68 12.89
C SER A 21 -0.45 4.28 13.31
N LEU A 22 -0.29 3.32 12.41
CA LEU A 22 -0.63 1.91 12.63
C LEU A 22 0.63 1.05 12.54
N ALA A 23 0.80 0.14 13.48
CA ALA A 23 1.92 -0.80 13.45
C ALA A 23 1.58 -1.99 12.53
N THR A 24 2.53 -2.38 11.69
CA THR A 24 2.37 -3.48 10.72
C THR A 24 2.81 -4.85 11.27
N ARG A 25 3.13 -4.94 12.56
CA ARG A 25 3.63 -6.17 13.19
C ARG A 25 2.64 -7.33 13.01
N GLY A 26 3.14 -8.44 12.44
CA GLY A 26 2.34 -9.66 12.23
C GLY A 26 1.41 -9.63 11.02
N SER A 27 1.46 -8.60 10.18
CA SER A 27 0.78 -8.60 8.89
C SER A 27 1.62 -9.33 7.83
N LEU A 28 0.95 -10.08 7.00
CA LEU A 28 1.46 -10.47 5.70
C LEU A 28 1.14 -9.28 4.78
N GLY A 29 2.13 -8.74 4.06
CA GLY A 29 1.90 -7.68 3.07
C GLY A 29 2.06 -6.22 3.55
N GLY A 30 2.55 -5.94 4.77
CA GLY A 30 2.98 -4.59 5.22
C GLY A 30 1.87 -3.59 5.59
N LEU A 31 0.61 -3.92 5.40
CA LEU A 31 -0.52 -3.16 5.91
C LEU A 31 -0.93 -3.67 7.29
N HIS A 32 -1.51 -2.80 8.12
CA HIS A 32 -2.04 -3.22 9.41
C HIS A 32 -3.15 -4.27 9.23
N PRO A 33 -3.20 -5.37 10.02
CA PRO A 33 -4.20 -6.45 9.84
C PRO A 33 -5.67 -6.00 9.87
N LYS A 34 -5.94 -4.84 10.46
CA LYS A 34 -7.27 -4.23 10.57
C LYS A 34 -7.48 -3.02 9.66
N ILE A 35 -6.66 -2.89 8.60
CA ILE A 35 -6.72 -1.69 7.75
C ILE A 35 -8.06 -1.57 7.02
N ILE A 36 -8.66 -2.68 6.60
CA ILE A 36 -9.95 -2.68 5.92
C ILE A 36 -11.03 -2.18 6.87
N GLU A 37 -11.10 -2.76 8.08
CA GLU A 37 -12.09 -2.39 9.09
C GLU A 37 -11.92 -0.91 9.53
N ILE A 38 -10.68 -0.43 9.65
CA ILE A 38 -10.38 0.96 9.98
C ILE A 38 -10.80 1.88 8.83
N SER A 39 -10.52 1.52 7.59
CA SER A 39 -10.92 2.31 6.41
C SER A 39 -12.44 2.40 6.30
N ASP A 40 -13.16 1.30 6.54
CA ASP A 40 -14.62 1.27 6.50
C ASP A 40 -15.22 2.13 7.62
N LEU A 41 -14.61 2.13 8.80
CA LEU A 41 -15.01 3.02 9.90
C LEU A 41 -14.80 4.50 9.53
N LEU A 42 -13.67 4.83 8.91
CA LEU A 42 -13.36 6.21 8.49
C LEU A 42 -14.28 6.68 7.35
N LYS A 43 -14.70 5.77 6.45
CA LYS A 43 -15.69 6.10 5.39
C LYS A 43 -17.07 6.48 5.96
N ALA A 44 -17.41 5.99 7.16
CA ALA A 44 -18.64 6.36 7.86
C ALA A 44 -18.54 7.72 8.58
N ALA A 45 -17.35 8.30 8.69
CA ALA A 45 -17.12 9.61 9.26
C ALA A 45 -17.13 10.70 8.16
N PRO A 46 -17.35 11.99 8.50
CA PRO A 46 -17.45 13.08 7.54
C PRO A 46 -16.07 13.54 7.04
N PHE A 47 -15.30 12.65 6.45
CA PHE A 47 -14.04 12.96 5.79
C PHE A 47 -14.20 12.91 4.27
N ASP A 48 -13.67 13.92 3.58
CA ASP A 48 -13.65 13.96 2.12
C ASP A 48 -12.59 13.01 1.53
N TYR A 49 -11.46 12.84 2.25
CA TYR A 49 -10.33 12.02 1.82
C TYR A 49 -9.80 11.14 2.94
N ILE A 50 -9.46 9.91 2.61
CA ILE A 50 -8.72 8.99 3.47
C ILE A 50 -7.39 8.70 2.78
N ILE A 51 -6.30 9.20 3.33
CA ILE A 51 -4.94 8.98 2.81
C ILE A 51 -4.29 7.84 3.60
N ILE A 52 -3.90 6.77 2.91
CA ILE A 52 -3.19 5.64 3.49
C ILE A 52 -1.76 5.67 3.00
N GLU A 53 -0.83 6.02 3.89
CA GLU A 53 0.60 6.02 3.61
C GLU A 53 1.21 4.67 3.97
N THR A 54 1.97 4.09 3.03
CA THR A 54 2.73 2.86 3.24
C THR A 54 4.20 3.16 3.52
N VAL A 55 4.83 2.31 4.30
CA VAL A 55 6.27 2.41 4.58
C VAL A 55 7.04 1.76 3.44
N GLY A 56 7.43 2.43 2.40
CA GLY A 56 8.14 2.03 1.18
C GLY A 56 9.15 0.87 1.20
N VAL A 57 8.92 -0.17 2.00
CA VAL A 57 9.82 -1.33 2.13
C VAL A 57 9.02 -2.63 2.02
N GLY A 58 9.12 -3.31 0.90
CA GLY A 58 8.63 -4.68 0.74
C GLY A 58 7.55 -4.87 -0.31
N GLN A 59 6.91 -6.04 -0.31
CA GLN A 59 5.90 -6.45 -1.31
C GLN A 59 4.48 -5.97 -0.96
N SER A 60 4.32 -5.22 0.12
CA SER A 60 3.06 -4.73 0.67
C SER A 60 2.38 -3.63 -0.16
N GLU A 61 3.14 -3.06 -1.06
CA GLU A 61 2.69 -1.94 -1.89
C GLU A 61 1.58 -2.36 -2.86
N VAL A 62 1.55 -3.64 -3.26
CA VAL A 62 0.52 -4.16 -4.19
C VAL A 62 -0.85 -4.26 -3.52
N GLU A 63 -0.91 -4.55 -2.23
CA GLU A 63 -2.17 -4.69 -1.49
C GLU A 63 -2.93 -3.36 -1.36
N ILE A 64 -2.21 -2.21 -1.32
CA ILE A 64 -2.81 -0.89 -1.24
C ILE A 64 -3.71 -0.58 -2.44
N ALA A 65 -3.35 -1.07 -3.63
CA ALA A 65 -4.11 -0.83 -4.85
C ALA A 65 -5.52 -1.42 -4.84
N GLY A 66 -5.74 -2.48 -4.06
CA GLY A 66 -7.07 -3.04 -3.84
C GLY A 66 -7.90 -2.26 -2.81
N LEU A 67 -7.23 -1.50 -1.92
CA LEU A 67 -7.87 -0.77 -0.84
C LEU A 67 -8.22 0.67 -1.21
N ALA A 68 -7.40 1.30 -2.05
CA ALA A 68 -7.53 2.71 -2.42
C ALA A 68 -8.30 2.92 -3.73
N ASP A 69 -9.01 4.04 -3.82
CA ASP A 69 -9.68 4.48 -5.04
C ASP A 69 -8.68 5.06 -6.05
N ALA A 70 -7.57 5.65 -5.57
CA ALA A 70 -6.43 6.07 -6.38
C ALA A 70 -5.12 5.71 -5.69
N THR A 71 -4.16 5.19 -6.45
CA THR A 71 -2.83 4.82 -5.97
C THR A 71 -1.80 5.81 -6.51
N VAL A 72 -1.16 6.54 -5.61
CA VAL A 72 -0.10 7.50 -5.95
C VAL A 72 1.25 6.95 -5.53
N VAL A 73 2.14 6.74 -6.48
CA VAL A 73 3.52 6.30 -6.22
C VAL A 73 4.43 7.52 -6.20
N VAL A 74 5.04 7.79 -5.03
CA VAL A 74 5.93 8.94 -4.84
C VAL A 74 7.38 8.48 -4.88
N VAL A 75 8.16 9.06 -5.78
CA VAL A 75 9.60 8.82 -5.96
C VAL A 75 10.38 10.12 -5.87
N VAL A 76 11.70 10.02 -5.70
CA VAL A 76 12.59 11.17 -5.65
C VAL A 76 13.76 11.00 -6.63
N PRO A 77 14.33 12.09 -7.20
CA PRO A 77 15.40 11.99 -8.21
C PRO A 77 16.66 11.27 -7.72
N GLU A 78 16.97 11.34 -6.42
CA GLU A 78 18.14 10.69 -5.83
C GLU A 78 18.06 9.14 -5.85
N ALA A 79 16.88 8.61 -6.09
CA ALA A 79 16.62 7.16 -6.18
C ALA A 79 16.92 6.60 -7.60
N GLY A 80 17.92 7.10 -8.30
CA GLY A 80 18.22 6.72 -9.68
C GLY A 80 18.40 5.21 -9.90
N ASP A 81 19.07 4.51 -8.97
CA ASP A 81 19.21 3.05 -8.99
C ASP A 81 17.91 2.35 -8.61
N GLU A 82 17.06 2.98 -7.79
CA GLU A 82 15.77 2.43 -7.36
C GLU A 82 14.75 2.43 -8.50
N VAL A 83 14.83 3.36 -9.45
CA VAL A 83 13.96 3.35 -10.65
C VAL A 83 14.25 2.12 -11.51
N GLN A 84 15.51 1.74 -11.67
CA GLN A 84 15.89 0.52 -12.40
C GLN A 84 15.49 -0.75 -11.65
N THR A 85 15.40 -0.69 -10.32
CA THR A 85 14.96 -1.78 -9.45
C THR A 85 13.48 -1.67 -9.08
N MET A 86 12.78 -0.64 -9.57
CA MET A 86 11.34 -0.48 -9.34
C MET A 86 10.63 -1.73 -9.82
N LYS A 87 10.04 -2.43 -8.88
CA LYS A 87 9.38 -3.71 -9.15
C LYS A 87 8.25 -3.50 -10.14
N ALA A 88 8.11 -4.40 -11.08
CA ALA A 88 7.03 -4.39 -12.08
C ALA A 88 5.65 -4.19 -11.42
N GLY A 89 5.45 -4.75 -10.23
CA GLY A 89 4.23 -4.60 -9.45
C GLY A 89 3.86 -3.15 -9.11
N LEU A 90 4.83 -2.28 -8.79
CA LEU A 90 4.55 -0.86 -8.53
C LEU A 90 4.10 -0.11 -9.79
N MET A 91 4.67 -0.44 -10.94
CA MET A 91 4.27 0.16 -12.20
C MET A 91 2.85 -0.22 -12.62
N GLU A 92 2.42 -1.45 -12.26
CA GLU A 92 1.09 -1.96 -12.59
C GLU A 92 -0.03 -1.43 -11.69
N ILE A 93 0.31 -1.00 -10.47
CA ILE A 93 -0.68 -0.53 -9.49
C ILE A 93 -0.84 0.98 -9.46
N ALA A 94 0.14 1.74 -9.97
CA ALA A 94 0.12 3.19 -9.92
C ALA A 94 -0.93 3.77 -10.86
N ASP A 95 -1.81 4.59 -10.31
CA ASP A 95 -2.70 5.45 -11.11
C ASP A 95 -2.00 6.80 -11.43
N ILE A 96 -1.07 7.23 -10.57
CA ILE A 96 -0.28 8.47 -10.73
C ILE A 96 1.13 8.24 -10.20
N PHE A 97 2.15 8.71 -10.91
CA PHE A 97 3.50 8.88 -10.38
C PHE A 97 3.76 10.32 -10.00
N VAL A 98 4.38 10.51 -8.84
CA VAL A 98 4.86 11.82 -8.38
C VAL A 98 6.37 11.78 -8.22
N VAL A 99 7.05 12.69 -8.90
CA VAL A 99 8.47 12.93 -8.69
C VAL A 99 8.60 14.13 -7.74
N ASN A 100 8.72 13.81 -6.44
CA ASN A 100 8.89 14.85 -5.42
C ASN A 100 10.35 15.31 -5.33
N LYS A 101 10.59 16.46 -4.70
CA LYS A 101 11.88 17.16 -4.66
C LYS A 101 12.41 17.45 -6.08
N SER A 102 11.52 17.86 -6.97
CA SER A 102 11.87 18.12 -8.38
C SER A 102 12.74 19.37 -8.60
N ASP A 103 13.11 20.05 -7.51
CA ASP A 103 14.15 21.10 -7.47
C ASP A 103 15.58 20.52 -7.43
N ARG A 104 15.74 19.22 -7.26
CA ARG A 104 17.04 18.56 -7.23
C ARG A 104 17.64 18.44 -8.62
N PRO A 105 19.00 18.40 -8.73
CA PRO A 105 19.68 18.13 -9.99
C PRO A 105 19.13 16.86 -10.64
N ASP A 106 19.12 16.82 -11.97
CA ASP A 106 18.69 15.68 -12.78
C ASP A 106 17.22 15.25 -12.65
N ALA A 107 16.38 16.01 -11.95
CA ALA A 107 14.95 15.69 -11.81
C ALA A 107 14.25 15.54 -13.17
N ASP A 108 14.58 16.38 -14.16
CA ASP A 108 14.00 16.28 -15.51
C ASP A 108 14.48 15.04 -16.27
N LEU A 109 15.72 14.66 -16.11
CA LEU A 109 16.27 13.42 -16.66
C LEU A 109 15.58 12.21 -16.03
N PHE A 110 15.40 12.24 -14.71
CA PHE A 110 14.70 11.21 -13.96
C PHE A 110 13.25 11.05 -14.46
N VAL A 111 12.50 12.13 -14.60
CA VAL A 111 11.12 12.12 -15.14
C VAL A 111 11.08 11.52 -16.54
N ARG A 112 12.03 11.90 -17.39
CA ARG A 112 12.14 11.35 -18.75
C ARG A 112 12.37 9.84 -18.74
N ASN A 113 13.30 9.37 -17.91
CA ASN A 113 13.62 7.94 -17.78
C ASN A 113 12.42 7.16 -17.21
N LEU A 114 11.76 7.70 -16.21
CA LEU A 114 10.55 7.10 -15.64
C LEU A 114 9.45 6.96 -16.70
N ARG A 115 9.20 7.99 -17.51
CA ARG A 115 8.22 7.92 -18.61
C ARG A 115 8.60 6.88 -19.66
N LEU A 116 9.86 6.74 -20.00
CA LEU A 116 10.34 5.71 -20.91
C LEU A 116 10.15 4.30 -20.36
N MET A 117 10.34 4.11 -19.05
CA MET A 117 10.10 2.82 -18.39
C MET A 117 8.62 2.47 -18.31
N LEU A 118 7.77 3.46 -18.14
CA LEU A 118 6.32 3.27 -18.09
C LEU A 118 5.72 3.00 -19.48
N ALA A 119 6.37 3.42 -20.55
CA ALA A 119 5.85 3.29 -21.91
C ALA A 119 5.44 1.85 -22.32
N PRO A 120 6.17 0.77 -21.98
CA PRO A 120 5.75 -0.61 -22.25
C PRO A 120 4.50 -1.04 -21.48
N ALA A 121 4.29 -0.51 -20.28
CA ALA A 121 3.11 -0.82 -19.45
C ALA A 121 1.81 -0.21 -20.02
N PHE A 122 1.92 0.78 -20.92
CA PHE A 122 0.77 1.44 -21.56
C PHE A 122 0.00 0.53 -22.53
N HIS A 123 0.55 -0.60 -22.95
CA HIS A 123 -0.20 -1.55 -23.77
C HIS A 123 -1.41 -2.14 -23.05
N ASN A 124 -1.45 -2.07 -21.71
CA ASN A 124 -2.54 -2.56 -20.88
C ASN A 124 -3.47 -1.45 -20.35
N HIS A 125 -3.14 -0.16 -20.57
CA HIS A 125 -3.93 0.99 -20.16
C HIS A 125 -4.31 1.81 -21.39
N ALA A 126 -5.58 2.25 -21.45
CA ALA A 126 -6.07 3.09 -22.56
C ALA A 126 -5.37 4.47 -22.60
N ASP A 127 -4.93 4.96 -21.44
CA ASP A 127 -4.24 6.24 -21.28
C ASP A 127 -2.90 6.06 -20.53
N PRO A 128 -1.87 6.88 -20.85
CA PRO A 128 -0.59 6.84 -20.16
C PRO A 128 -0.72 7.29 -18.70
N VAL A 129 -0.07 6.56 -17.78
CA VAL A 129 -0.03 6.92 -16.35
C VAL A 129 0.65 8.29 -16.19
N PRO A 130 0.00 9.28 -15.59
CA PRO A 130 0.55 10.63 -15.44
C PRO A 130 1.76 10.64 -14.50
N VAL A 131 2.75 11.44 -14.85
CA VAL A 131 3.96 11.70 -14.03
C VAL A 131 3.99 13.19 -13.71
N ILE A 132 3.76 13.53 -12.44
CA ILE A 132 3.67 14.90 -11.93
C ILE A 132 4.94 15.24 -11.14
N LYS A 133 5.49 16.44 -11.36
CA LYS A 133 6.60 16.95 -10.57
C LYS A 133 6.09 17.77 -9.40
N THR A 134 6.64 17.52 -8.20
CA THR A 134 6.28 18.29 -7.01
C THR A 134 7.52 18.76 -6.25
N ILE A 135 7.37 19.86 -5.52
CA ILE A 135 8.27 20.32 -4.47
C ILE A 135 7.39 20.54 -3.24
N ALA A 136 7.12 19.45 -2.51
CA ALA A 136 6.14 19.44 -1.43
C ALA A 136 6.42 20.51 -0.34
N SER A 137 7.70 20.75 -0.02
CA SER A 137 8.12 21.78 0.93
C SER A 137 7.75 23.21 0.52
N GLN A 138 7.56 23.44 -0.80
CA GLN A 138 7.16 24.72 -1.38
C GLN A 138 5.71 24.73 -1.87
N LYS A 139 4.96 23.64 -1.66
CA LYS A 139 3.60 23.42 -2.17
C LYS A 139 3.48 23.47 -3.72
N LYS A 140 4.59 23.42 -4.46
CA LYS A 140 4.56 23.42 -5.92
C LYS A 140 4.13 22.07 -6.47
N GLY A 141 3.22 22.08 -7.45
CA GLY A 141 2.66 20.88 -8.08
C GLY A 141 1.67 20.09 -7.22
N VAL A 142 1.34 20.58 -6.01
CA VAL A 142 0.39 19.90 -5.11
C VAL A 142 -1.05 20.08 -5.59
N GLU A 143 -1.40 21.25 -6.10
CA GLU A 143 -2.74 21.52 -6.68
C GLU A 143 -2.98 20.64 -7.90
N GLU A 144 -2.04 20.61 -8.85
CA GLU A 144 -2.08 19.72 -10.02
C GLU A 144 -2.26 18.25 -9.63
N LEU A 145 -1.53 17.82 -8.59
CA LEU A 145 -1.68 16.46 -8.06
C LEU A 145 -3.09 16.22 -7.51
N ALA A 146 -3.65 17.15 -6.75
CA ALA A 146 -4.99 17.03 -6.18
C ALA A 146 -6.06 16.95 -7.27
N GLU A 147 -5.97 17.81 -8.28
CA GLU A 147 -6.86 17.77 -9.46
C GLU A 147 -6.78 16.42 -10.18
N ARG A 148 -5.56 15.92 -10.40
CA ARG A 148 -5.35 14.64 -11.07
C ARG A 148 -5.85 13.45 -10.28
N ILE A 149 -5.72 13.45 -8.95
CA ILE A 149 -6.32 12.44 -8.09
C ILE A 149 -7.84 12.42 -8.26
N ASN A 150 -8.49 13.59 -8.24
CA ASN A 150 -9.92 13.69 -8.42
C ASN A 150 -10.38 13.19 -9.80
N GLU A 151 -9.65 13.50 -10.86
CA GLU A 151 -9.94 12.98 -12.20
C GLU A 151 -9.84 11.45 -12.25
N VAL A 152 -8.80 10.87 -11.64
CA VAL A 152 -8.63 9.42 -11.56
C VAL A 152 -9.80 8.78 -10.82
N ILE A 153 -10.20 9.32 -9.67
CA ILE A 153 -11.32 8.80 -8.88
C ILE A 153 -12.63 8.87 -9.68
N LEU A 154 -12.89 9.97 -10.39
CA LEU A 154 -14.12 10.16 -11.17
C LEU A 154 -14.21 9.20 -12.38
N HIS A 155 -13.08 8.84 -12.99
CA HIS A 155 -13.05 8.03 -14.21
C HIS A 155 -12.77 6.55 -13.95
N LYS A 156 -12.46 6.16 -12.70
CA LYS A 156 -12.13 4.79 -12.35
C LYS A 156 -13.35 3.89 -12.44
N LYS A 157 -13.32 2.97 -13.40
CA LYS A 157 -14.27 1.85 -13.49
C LYS A 157 -13.97 0.82 -12.40
N ASP A 158 -14.91 -0.12 -12.18
CA ASP A 158 -14.82 -1.18 -11.18
C ASP A 158 -13.40 -1.73 -10.98
N ASN A 159 -12.95 -1.76 -9.75
CA ASN A 159 -11.61 -2.19 -9.39
C ASN A 159 -11.61 -3.69 -9.05
N GLU A 160 -11.31 -4.54 -10.04
CA GLU A 160 -11.13 -5.99 -9.86
C GLU A 160 -10.13 -6.32 -8.73
N LYS A 161 -9.10 -5.49 -8.54
CA LYS A 161 -8.11 -5.64 -7.47
C LYS A 161 -8.75 -5.53 -6.08
N LYS A 162 -9.81 -4.73 -5.93
CA LYS A 162 -10.58 -4.62 -4.69
C LYS A 162 -11.28 -5.93 -4.34
N TYR A 163 -11.87 -6.59 -5.31
CA TYR A 163 -12.54 -7.88 -5.09
C TYR A 163 -11.53 -8.96 -4.71
N TRP A 164 -10.36 -8.97 -5.33
CA TRP A 164 -9.27 -9.87 -4.95
C TRP A 164 -8.79 -9.63 -3.52
N LEU A 165 -8.53 -8.38 -3.14
CA LEU A 165 -8.15 -8.03 -1.76
C LEU A 165 -9.20 -8.49 -0.74
N LEU A 166 -10.49 -8.24 -1.03
CA LEU A 166 -11.58 -8.68 -0.17
C LEU A 166 -11.69 -10.21 -0.10
N ALA A 167 -11.46 -10.91 -1.20
CA ALA A 167 -11.45 -12.36 -1.24
C ALA A 167 -10.30 -12.95 -0.41
N GLU A 168 -9.09 -12.41 -0.52
CA GLU A 168 -7.94 -12.80 0.30
C GLU A 168 -8.21 -12.56 1.79
N LYS A 169 -8.76 -11.38 2.14
CA LYS A 169 -9.14 -11.07 3.52
C LYS A 169 -10.22 -12.00 4.03
N ALA A 170 -11.24 -12.29 3.23
CA ALA A 170 -12.29 -13.23 3.59
C ALA A 170 -11.72 -14.64 3.81
N CYS A 171 -10.85 -15.10 2.93
CA CYS A 171 -10.16 -16.39 3.06
C CYS A 171 -9.37 -16.46 4.37
N TYR A 172 -8.58 -15.43 4.68
CA TYR A 172 -7.84 -15.34 5.93
C TYR A 172 -8.76 -15.39 7.16
N LEU A 173 -9.85 -14.63 7.17
CA LEU A 173 -10.80 -14.62 8.29
C LEU A 173 -11.53 -15.97 8.45
N ILE A 174 -11.87 -16.62 7.33
CA ILE A 174 -12.45 -17.97 7.32
C ILE A 174 -11.47 -18.98 7.91
N GLN A 175 -10.19 -18.92 7.48
CA GLN A 175 -9.15 -19.77 8.05
C GLN A 175 -9.00 -19.54 9.56
N GLN A 176 -8.92 -18.29 10.01
CA GLN A 176 -8.84 -17.97 11.44
C GLN A 176 -10.04 -18.52 12.22
N LYS A 177 -11.24 -18.37 11.67
CA LYS A 177 -12.47 -18.90 12.32
C LYS A 177 -12.45 -20.41 12.40
N ARG A 178 -12.07 -21.11 11.33
CA ARG A 178 -12.00 -22.58 11.29
C ARG A 178 -10.90 -23.16 12.14
N MET A 179 -9.83 -22.38 12.38
CA MET A 179 -8.66 -22.76 13.16
C MET A 179 -8.68 -22.21 14.60
N SER A 180 -9.81 -21.65 15.04
CA SER A 180 -9.91 -20.96 16.33
C SER A 180 -9.74 -21.88 17.54
N ASP A 181 -9.98 -23.16 17.37
CA ASP A 181 -9.84 -24.23 18.37
C ASP A 181 -8.42 -24.83 18.39
N ILE A 182 -7.56 -24.44 17.46
CA ILE A 182 -6.20 -24.96 17.33
C ILE A 182 -5.20 -24.05 18.07
N ASP A 183 -4.75 -24.49 19.23
CA ASP A 183 -3.71 -23.78 20.00
C ASP A 183 -2.29 -24.20 19.56
N LYS A 184 -1.51 -23.21 19.07
CA LYS A 184 -0.11 -23.43 18.69
C LYS A 184 0.77 -23.96 19.84
N LYS A 185 0.47 -23.61 21.08
CA LYS A 185 1.21 -24.13 22.24
C LYS A 185 0.94 -25.62 22.43
N MET A 186 -0.30 -26.00 22.29
CA MET A 186 -0.73 -27.41 22.37
C MET A 186 -0.13 -28.23 21.22
N LEU A 187 -0.12 -27.69 19.99
CA LEU A 187 0.58 -28.33 18.86
C LEU A 187 2.06 -28.54 19.14
N LYS A 188 2.75 -27.49 19.64
CA LYS A 188 4.17 -27.57 20.02
C LYS A 188 4.46 -28.70 21.01
N GLU A 189 3.65 -28.83 22.04
CA GLU A 189 3.84 -29.89 23.05
C GLU A 189 3.59 -31.29 22.46
N LYS A 190 2.53 -31.46 21.64
CA LYS A 190 2.28 -32.72 20.93
C LYS A 190 3.45 -33.10 20.00
N ILE A 191 3.99 -32.14 19.25
CA ILE A 191 5.16 -32.35 18.37
C ILE A 191 6.38 -32.75 19.17
N LYS A 192 6.64 -32.06 20.29
CA LYS A 192 7.77 -32.36 21.18
C LYS A 192 7.67 -33.77 21.77
N ASN A 193 6.47 -34.17 22.20
CA ASN A 193 6.22 -35.48 22.77
C ASN A 193 6.34 -36.62 21.75
N ALA A 194 6.11 -36.38 20.48
CA ALA A 194 6.29 -37.36 19.41
C ALA A 194 7.76 -37.68 19.12
N GLY A 195 8.71 -36.86 19.58
CA GLY A 195 10.16 -37.10 19.49
C GLY A 195 10.67 -37.39 18.07
N SER A 196 11.60 -38.34 17.98
CA SER A 196 12.25 -38.72 16.71
C SER A 196 11.32 -39.42 15.71
N ALA A 197 10.16 -39.90 16.15
CA ALA A 197 9.13 -40.52 15.28
C ALA A 197 8.17 -39.52 14.66
N PHE A 198 8.33 -38.21 14.91
CA PHE A 198 7.47 -37.16 14.38
C PHE A 198 7.54 -37.07 12.87
N ASN A 199 6.37 -37.06 12.24
CA ASN A 199 6.20 -36.79 10.80
C ASN A 199 5.06 -35.76 10.63
N LEU A 200 5.42 -34.61 10.09
CA LEU A 200 4.49 -33.48 9.94
C LEU A 200 3.25 -33.84 9.13
N TYR A 201 3.43 -34.52 7.98
CA TYR A 201 2.31 -34.84 7.07
C TYR A 201 1.36 -35.88 7.64
N ARG A 202 1.87 -36.79 8.49
CA ARG A 202 1.02 -37.75 9.21
C ARG A 202 0.27 -37.03 10.33
N PHE A 203 0.96 -36.16 11.03
CA PHE A 203 0.41 -35.44 12.19
C PHE A 203 -0.79 -34.53 11.80
N ILE A 204 -0.73 -33.82 10.66
CA ILE A 204 -1.80 -32.93 10.23
C ILE A 204 -3.05 -33.66 9.72
N ARG A 205 -3.00 -34.98 9.47
CA ARG A 205 -4.21 -35.75 9.08
C ARG A 205 -5.22 -35.89 10.19
N ASP A 206 -4.79 -35.68 11.43
CA ASP A 206 -5.63 -35.82 12.62
C ASP A 206 -6.34 -34.49 12.98
N TYR A 207 -6.16 -33.44 12.14
CA TYR A 207 -6.77 -32.11 12.22
C TYR A 207 -7.62 -31.82 11.00
#